data_859bef6d2129e87ee4e182081f9c785a
#
_entry.id   859bef6d2129e87ee4e182081f9c785a
#
_cell.length_a   1.000
_cell.length_b   1.000
_cell.length_c   1.000
_cell.angle_alpha   90.00
_cell.angle_beta   90.00
_cell.angle_gamma   90.00
#
_symmetry.space_group_name_H-M   'P 1'
#
loop_
_entity.id
_entity.type
_entity.pdbx_description
1 polymer ?
#
loop_
_entity_poly.entity_id
_entity_poly.type
_entity_poly.pdbx_seq_one_letter_code
_entity_poly.pdbx_strand_id
1 'polypeptide(L)'
;MKPTEKSYRFRLDPDAPIATLEQVLAIVRRLDLDLQALRTTATPGGVEVLLRLASTEPEPLTLCRMRLHNLVGVLPIRESQV
;
A
#
# COMPACT_ATOMS: atom_id res chain seq x y z
N MET A 1 23.47 5.65 -2.38
CA MET A 1 22.38 5.98 -3.31
C MET A 1 21.13 6.35 -2.54
N LYS A 2 20.38 7.31 -3.08
CA LYS A 2 19.11 7.67 -2.45
C LYS A 2 18.09 6.54 -2.67
N PRO A 3 17.34 6.16 -1.63
CA PRO A 3 16.28 5.18 -1.82
C PRO A 3 15.18 5.74 -2.73
N THR A 4 14.52 4.83 -3.43
CA THR A 4 13.34 5.18 -4.20
C THR A 4 12.14 5.18 -3.27
N GLU A 5 11.35 6.23 -3.29
CA GLU A 5 10.14 6.33 -2.50
C GLU A 5 8.91 6.38 -3.40
N LYS A 6 7.87 5.67 -2.98
CA LYS A 6 6.59 5.66 -3.67
C LYS A 6 5.47 5.84 -2.68
N SER A 7 4.45 6.56 -3.09
CA SER A 7 3.25 6.77 -2.31
C SER A 7 2.08 6.11 -3.04
N TYR A 8 1.29 5.35 -2.29
CA TYR A 8 0.13 4.63 -2.81
C TYR A 8 -1.12 5.10 -2.09
N ARG A 9 -2.16 5.40 -2.85
CA ARG A 9 -3.48 5.70 -2.30
C ARG A 9 -4.47 4.70 -2.82
N PHE A 10 -5.22 4.13 -1.90
CA PHE A 10 -6.25 3.16 -2.26
C PHE A 10 -7.32 3.15 -1.19
N ARG A 11 -8.41 2.45 -1.48
CA ARG A 11 -9.52 2.30 -0.55
C ARG A 11 -9.69 0.84 -0.23
N LEU A 12 -9.99 0.56 1.03
CA LEU A 12 -10.31 -0.79 1.46
C LEU A 12 -11.82 -1.00 1.38
N ASP A 13 -12.20 -2.20 0.98
CA ASP A 13 -13.59 -2.59 0.95
C ASP A 13 -14.18 -2.48 2.36
N PRO A 14 -15.37 -1.86 2.51
CA PRO A 14 -15.97 -1.69 3.83
C PRO A 14 -16.34 -3.00 4.54
N ASP A 15 -16.45 -4.11 3.81
CA ASP A 15 -16.83 -5.39 4.42
C ASP A 15 -15.75 -5.99 5.33
N ALA A 16 -14.47 -5.81 4.99
CA ALA A 16 -13.37 -6.39 5.78
C ALA A 16 -12.12 -5.52 5.74
N PRO A 17 -12.19 -4.27 6.23
CA PRO A 17 -11.07 -3.34 6.09
C PRO A 17 -9.83 -3.76 6.88
N ILE A 18 -10.01 -4.29 8.09
CA ILE A 18 -8.87 -4.67 8.93
C ILE A 18 -8.16 -5.88 8.35
N ALA A 19 -8.89 -6.90 7.93
CA ALA A 19 -8.29 -8.09 7.33
C ALA A 19 -7.54 -7.75 6.05
N THR A 20 -8.09 -6.86 5.23
CA THR A 20 -7.44 -6.43 4.00
C THR A 20 -6.17 -5.63 4.31
N LEU A 21 -6.22 -4.74 5.30
CA LEU A 21 -5.06 -3.97 5.71
C LEU A 21 -3.93 -4.88 6.21
N GLU A 22 -4.27 -5.92 6.97
CA GLU A 22 -3.28 -6.88 7.41
C GLU A 22 -2.59 -7.58 6.24
N GLN A 23 -3.33 -7.90 5.18
CA GLN A 23 -2.75 -8.48 3.97
C GLN A 23 -1.82 -7.51 3.26
N VAL A 24 -2.20 -6.23 3.21
CA VAL A 24 -1.34 -5.18 2.65
C VAL A 24 -0.01 -5.11 3.39
N LEU A 25 -0.09 -5.05 4.73
CA LEU A 25 1.11 -4.96 5.55
C LEU A 25 1.98 -6.23 5.45
N ALA A 26 1.36 -7.39 5.29
CA ALA A 26 2.10 -8.63 5.09
C ALA A 26 2.91 -8.60 3.78
N ILE A 27 2.36 -8.02 2.73
CA ILE A 27 3.08 -7.84 1.46
C ILE A 27 4.30 -6.95 1.67
N VAL A 28 4.12 -5.81 2.35
CA VAL A 28 5.20 -4.89 2.65
C VAL A 28 6.31 -5.58 3.44
N ARG A 29 5.93 -6.37 4.43
CA ARG A 29 6.89 -7.11 5.26
C ARG A 29 7.67 -8.15 4.46
N ARG A 30 6.98 -8.90 3.59
CA ARG A 30 7.62 -9.95 2.78
C ARG A 30 8.62 -9.39 1.78
N LEU A 31 8.36 -8.20 1.27
CA LEU A 31 9.24 -7.53 0.32
C LEU A 31 10.33 -6.71 1.01
N ASP A 32 10.32 -6.71 2.34
CA ASP A 32 11.32 -6.00 3.16
C ASP A 32 11.41 -4.51 2.80
N LEU A 33 10.26 -3.89 2.59
CA LEU A 33 10.20 -2.49 2.25
C LEU A 33 10.19 -1.62 3.51
N ASP A 34 10.80 -0.45 3.41
CA ASP A 34 10.81 0.51 4.50
C ASP A 34 9.49 1.25 4.54
N LEU A 35 8.78 1.15 5.65
CA LEU A 35 7.55 1.87 5.87
C LEU A 35 7.87 3.30 6.30
N GLN A 36 7.50 4.26 5.47
CA GLN A 36 7.74 5.68 5.73
C GLN A 36 6.51 6.35 6.34
N ALA A 37 5.32 5.97 5.88
CA ALA A 37 4.08 6.52 6.42
C ALA A 37 2.94 5.55 6.16
N LEU A 38 2.02 5.51 7.10
CA LEU A 38 0.76 4.79 6.95
C LEU A 38 -0.32 5.65 7.60
N ARG A 39 -1.32 6.01 6.81
CA ARG A 39 -2.45 6.76 7.32
C ARG A 39 -3.73 6.13 6.82
N THR A 40 -4.67 5.94 7.73
CA THR A 40 -5.99 5.41 7.39
C THR A 40 -7.03 6.43 7.82
N THR A 41 -8.06 6.59 6.99
CA THR A 41 -9.14 7.52 7.25
C THR A 41 -10.46 6.86 6.92
N ALA A 42 -11.35 6.77 7.90
CA ALA A 42 -12.68 6.22 7.67
C ALA A 42 -13.51 7.22 6.87
N THR A 43 -14.18 6.73 5.84
CA THR A 43 -15.06 7.52 4.99
C THR A 43 -16.38 6.79 4.80
N PRO A 44 -17.45 7.46 4.31
CA PRO A 44 -18.70 6.77 4.03
C PRO A 44 -18.57 5.60 3.04
N GLY A 45 -17.57 5.68 2.15
CA GLY A 45 -17.36 4.63 1.14
C GLY A 45 -16.37 3.56 1.54
N GLY A 46 -15.86 3.56 2.78
CA GLY A 46 -14.89 2.61 3.25
C GLY A 46 -13.73 3.28 3.96
N VAL A 47 -12.57 2.65 3.97
CA VAL A 47 -11.37 3.19 4.61
C VAL A 47 -10.37 3.59 3.53
N GLU A 48 -9.99 4.87 3.51
CA GLU A 48 -8.93 5.33 2.62
C GLU A 48 -7.58 5.10 3.28
N VAL A 49 -6.61 4.66 2.48
CA VAL A 49 -5.25 4.38 2.95
C VAL A 49 -4.26 5.20 2.14
N LEU A 50 -3.35 5.84 2.86
CA LEU A 50 -2.15 6.42 2.29
C LEU A 50 -0.97 5.62 2.80
N LEU A 51 -0.21 5.03 1.88
CA LEU A 51 0.93 4.19 2.21
C LEU A 51 2.16 4.73 1.48
N ARG A 52 3.19 5.09 2.23
CA ARG A 52 4.45 5.53 1.66
C ARG A 52 5.54 4.53 2.00
N LEU A 53 6.22 4.05 0.98
CA LEU A 53 7.26 3.04 1.10
C LEU A 53 8.54 3.51 0.43
N ALA A 54 9.65 2.99 0.91
CA ALA A 54 10.97 3.25 0.32
C ALA A 54 11.73 1.94 0.15
N SER A 55 12.60 1.93 -0.84
CA SER A 55 13.50 0.80 -1.08
C SER A 55 14.76 1.31 -1.77
N THR A 56 15.88 0.64 -1.53
CA THR A 56 17.13 0.95 -2.22
C THR A 56 17.05 0.56 -3.70
N GLU A 57 16.16 -0.36 -4.05
CA GLU A 57 15.94 -0.81 -5.41
C GLU A 57 14.48 -0.58 -5.81
N PRO A 58 14.20 -0.25 -7.08
CA PRO A 58 12.83 0.01 -7.52
C PRO A 58 11.98 -1.27 -7.69
N GLU A 59 12.61 -2.42 -7.94
CA GLU A 59 11.87 -3.65 -8.23
C GLU A 59 10.93 -4.10 -7.12
N PRO A 60 11.32 -4.13 -5.83
CA PRO A 60 10.40 -4.51 -4.77
C PRO A 60 9.16 -3.60 -4.69
N LEU A 61 9.32 -2.32 -5.00
CA LEU A 61 8.19 -1.39 -5.02
C LEU A 61 7.21 -1.73 -6.14
N THR A 62 7.74 -2.08 -7.32
CA THR A 62 6.91 -2.51 -8.43
C THR A 62 6.15 -3.80 -8.09
N LEU A 63 6.83 -4.77 -7.48
CA LEU A 63 6.19 -6.01 -7.04
C LEU A 63 5.11 -5.75 -6.00
N CYS A 64 5.37 -4.84 -5.07
CA CYS A 64 4.39 -4.47 -4.06
C CYS A 64 3.13 -3.93 -4.72
N ARG A 65 3.26 -3.00 -5.65
CA ARG A 65 2.13 -2.43 -6.37
C ARG A 65 1.33 -3.50 -7.09
N MET A 66 2.02 -4.43 -7.77
CA MET A 66 1.35 -5.51 -8.48
C MET A 66 0.58 -6.42 -7.54
N ARG A 67 1.16 -6.77 -6.39
CA ARG A 67 0.51 -7.62 -5.41
C ARG A 67 -0.67 -6.92 -4.75
N LEU A 68 -0.54 -5.63 -4.47
CA LEU A 68 -1.66 -4.84 -3.94
C LEU A 68 -2.82 -4.81 -4.93
N HIS A 69 -2.52 -4.66 -6.20
CA HIS A 69 -3.52 -4.60 -7.25
C HIS A 69 -4.32 -5.90 -7.36
N ASN A 70 -3.72 -7.02 -6.98
CA ASN A 70 -4.36 -8.33 -7.03
C ASN A 70 -5.08 -8.72 -5.74
N LEU A 71 -5.02 -7.90 -4.70
CA LEU A 71 -5.73 -8.18 -3.46
C LEU A 71 -7.22 -7.91 -3.63
N VAL A 72 -8.03 -8.87 -3.19
CA VAL A 72 -9.48 -8.68 -3.08
C VAL A 72 -9.76 -7.69 -1.95
N GLY A 73 -10.57 -6.70 -2.22
CA GLY A 73 -10.92 -5.68 -1.23
C GLY A 73 -10.07 -4.42 -1.29
N VAL A 74 -9.05 -4.40 -2.14
CA VAL A 74 -8.29 -3.18 -2.42
C VAL A 74 -8.86 -2.56 -3.69
N LEU A 75 -9.43 -1.37 -3.55
CA LEU A 75 -10.02 -0.63 -4.68
C LEU A 75 -8.95 0.25 -5.32
N PRO A 76 -9.28 0.93 -6.43
CA PRO A 76 -8.25 1.44 -7.34
C PRO A 76 -7.04 2.07 -6.65
N ILE A 77 -5.87 1.62 -7.03
CA ILE A 77 -4.61 2.09 -6.49
C ILE A 77 -4.10 3.23 -7.33
N ARG A 78 -3.78 4.34 -6.66
CA ARG A 78 -3.08 5.46 -7.28
C ARG A 78 -1.67 5.50 -6.74
N GLU A 79 -0.71 5.49 -7.63
CA GLU A 79 0.70 5.55 -7.28
C GLU A 79 1.24 6.93 -7.64
N SER A 80 2.00 7.52 -6.74
CA SER A 80 2.73 8.73 -7.03
C SER A 80 4.15 8.63 -6.52
N GLN A 81 5.04 9.28 -7.23
CA GLN A 81 6.44 9.35 -6.84
C GLN A 81 6.61 10.49 -5.84
N VAL A 82 7.33 10.21 -4.79
CA VAL A 82 7.58 11.19 -3.73
C VAL A 82 8.81 12.02 -4.05
#